data_57fa052912f67e5baa1f94f5301577db
#
_entry.id   57fa052912f67e5baa1f94f5301577db
#
_cell.length_a   1.000
_cell.length_b   1.000
_cell.length_c   1.000
_cell.angle_alpha   90.00
_cell.angle_beta   90.00
_cell.angle_gamma   90.00
#
_symmetry.space_group_name_H-M   'P 1'
#
loop_
_entity.id
_entity.type
_entity.pdbx_description
1 polymer ?
#
loop_
_entity_poly.entity_id
_entity_poly.type
_entity_poly.pdbx_seq_one_letter_code
_entity_poly.pdbx_strand_id
1 'polypeptide(L)'
;TNGVLMTALSQDVTRTCLGEPGIGMGAILYRANNWRDLMPAIRPGYPNPLDFVIMQDLVPVGWIRTDGGTFGPRMTDNPLPNTPKHHVLIHAALEDAQVNNDVTRDLVRTIGAKHLNPVTRDNFGITGIDSPVTDGDVYIEYDYNLAPRRATNTPVCPGDRDKPNEVPACAKYQTVTADDPHNYPRAGEGQQNQMWDFFETGVVKQFCSGVCNLPPPP
;
A
#
# COMPACT_ATOMS: atom_id res chain seq x y z
N THR A 1 0.92 -4.96 -5.41
CA THR A 1 -0.05 -5.69 -6.27
C THR A 1 0.41 -7.11 -6.60
N ASN A 2 1.57 -7.28 -7.23
CA ASN A 2 2.05 -8.61 -7.64
C ASN A 2 2.22 -9.58 -6.47
N GLY A 3 2.65 -9.09 -5.30
CA GLY A 3 2.80 -9.92 -4.10
C GLY A 3 1.49 -10.60 -3.67
N VAL A 4 0.35 -9.91 -3.80
CA VAL A 4 -0.98 -10.47 -3.49
C VAL A 4 -1.29 -11.64 -4.41
N LEU A 5 -1.10 -11.45 -5.73
CA LEU A 5 -1.31 -12.49 -6.73
C LEU A 5 -0.38 -13.69 -6.48
N MET A 6 0.91 -13.43 -6.29
CA MET A 6 1.91 -14.47 -6.03
C MET A 6 1.58 -15.28 -4.77
N THR A 7 1.19 -14.61 -3.69
CA THR A 7 0.75 -15.29 -2.47
C THR A 7 -0.44 -16.20 -2.72
N ALA A 8 -1.50 -15.67 -3.32
CA ALA A 8 -2.74 -16.41 -3.55
C ALA A 8 -2.57 -17.65 -4.48
N LEU A 9 -1.57 -17.63 -5.35
CA LEU A 9 -1.29 -18.72 -6.30
C LEU A 9 -0.21 -19.69 -5.82
N SER A 10 0.54 -19.33 -4.78
CA SER A 10 1.64 -20.17 -4.30
C SER A 10 1.13 -21.43 -3.60
N GLN A 11 1.69 -22.59 -3.97
CA GLN A 11 1.41 -23.87 -3.35
C GLN A 11 2.40 -24.20 -2.22
N ASP A 12 3.58 -23.59 -2.25
CA ASP A 12 4.70 -23.94 -1.38
C ASP A 12 4.93 -22.93 -0.25
N VAL A 13 4.39 -21.71 -0.40
CA VAL A 13 4.56 -20.63 0.58
C VAL A 13 3.36 -20.59 1.51
N THR A 14 3.61 -20.60 2.81
CA THR A 14 2.55 -20.48 3.83
C THR A 14 2.57 -19.14 4.56
N ARG A 15 3.67 -18.39 4.46
CA ARG A 15 3.83 -17.07 5.09
C ARG A 15 4.36 -16.06 4.08
N THR A 16 3.76 -14.90 4.06
CA THR A 16 4.15 -13.82 3.12
C THR A 16 4.21 -12.49 3.84
N CYS A 17 5.31 -11.77 3.66
CA CYS A 17 5.39 -10.37 4.04
C CYS A 17 5.20 -9.50 2.81
N LEU A 18 4.23 -8.59 2.87
CA LEU A 18 3.92 -7.64 1.81
C LEU A 18 4.33 -6.24 2.28
N GLY A 19 5.36 -5.70 1.64
CA GLY A 19 5.78 -4.31 1.83
C GLY A 19 5.03 -3.39 0.87
N GLU A 20 4.32 -2.42 1.40
CA GLU A 20 3.56 -1.41 0.65
C GLU A 20 2.62 -2.03 -0.41
N PRO A 21 1.82 -3.04 -0.05
CA PRO A 21 0.90 -3.65 -1.00
C PRO A 21 -0.30 -2.76 -1.25
N GLY A 22 -0.92 -2.93 -2.42
CA GLY A 22 -2.19 -2.28 -2.74
C GLY A 22 -3.01 -3.10 -3.71
N ILE A 23 -4.31 -2.93 -3.67
CA ILE A 23 -5.28 -3.47 -4.62
C ILE A 23 -6.00 -2.33 -5.33
N GLY A 24 -6.65 -2.61 -6.46
CA GLY A 24 -7.32 -1.57 -7.22
C GLY A 24 -6.36 -0.75 -8.05
N MET A 25 -5.82 -1.33 -9.13
CA MET A 25 -4.83 -0.70 -10.00
C MET A 25 -5.26 0.69 -10.50
N GLY A 26 -6.56 0.92 -10.70
CA GLY A 26 -7.07 2.24 -11.07
C GLY A 26 -6.72 3.32 -10.06
N ALA A 27 -6.98 3.07 -8.78
CA ALA A 27 -6.68 4.01 -7.72
C ALA A 27 -5.16 4.18 -7.50
N ILE A 28 -4.36 3.16 -7.80
CA ILE A 28 -2.90 3.24 -7.74
C ILE A 28 -2.38 4.12 -8.88
N LEU A 29 -2.77 3.82 -10.12
CA LEU A 29 -2.25 4.49 -11.31
C LEU A 29 -2.38 6.02 -11.26
N TYR A 30 -3.51 6.52 -10.79
CA TYR A 30 -3.79 7.96 -10.81
C TYR A 30 -3.21 8.73 -9.64
N ARG A 31 -2.72 8.04 -8.61
CA ARG A 31 -2.17 8.64 -7.39
C ARG A 31 -0.69 8.38 -7.20
N ALA A 32 -0.13 7.41 -7.92
CA ALA A 32 1.26 7.02 -7.77
C ALA A 32 2.22 7.98 -8.47
N ASN A 33 3.27 8.40 -7.78
CA ASN A 33 4.35 9.22 -8.35
C ASN A 33 4.97 8.58 -9.59
N ASN A 34 5.03 7.28 -9.65
CA ASN A 34 5.62 6.52 -10.77
C ASN A 34 4.91 6.78 -12.11
N TRP A 35 3.64 7.19 -12.06
CA TRP A 35 2.83 7.45 -13.24
C TRP A 35 2.65 8.93 -13.55
N ARG A 36 3.32 9.79 -12.78
CA ARG A 36 3.26 11.24 -12.91
C ARG A 36 3.52 11.73 -14.34
N ASP A 37 4.49 11.12 -15.00
CA ASP A 37 4.89 11.53 -16.35
C ASP A 37 3.95 10.97 -17.43
N LEU A 38 3.22 9.90 -17.12
CA LEU A 38 2.25 9.31 -18.04
C LEU A 38 0.93 10.09 -18.08
N MET A 39 0.48 10.62 -16.95
CA MET A 39 -0.81 11.30 -16.84
C MET A 39 -0.91 12.55 -17.76
N PRO A 40 0.11 13.40 -17.88
CA PRO A 40 0.10 14.50 -18.85
C PRO A 40 -0.01 14.06 -20.30
N ALA A 41 0.43 12.85 -20.64
CA ALA A 41 0.29 12.30 -21.99
C ALA A 41 -1.13 11.78 -22.25
N ILE A 42 -1.80 11.26 -21.25
CA ILE A 42 -3.16 10.68 -21.36
C ILE A 42 -4.24 11.77 -21.27
N ARG A 43 -4.10 12.69 -20.33
CA ARG A 43 -5.11 13.70 -19.99
C ARG A 43 -5.64 14.52 -21.18
N PRO A 44 -4.82 14.96 -22.16
CA PRO A 44 -5.31 15.71 -23.33
C PRO A 44 -6.28 14.94 -24.22
N GLY A 45 -6.22 13.59 -24.20
CA GLY A 45 -7.19 12.75 -24.93
C GLY A 45 -8.58 12.74 -24.29
N TYR A 46 -8.71 13.24 -23.07
CA TYR A 46 -9.96 13.27 -22.28
C TYR A 46 -10.20 14.69 -21.73
N PRO A 47 -10.54 15.66 -22.59
CA PRO A 47 -10.71 17.06 -22.16
C PRO A 47 -11.90 17.23 -21.19
N ASN A 48 -12.95 16.43 -21.34
CA ASN A 48 -14.06 16.41 -20.41
C ASN A 48 -13.66 15.67 -19.11
N PRO A 49 -13.78 16.30 -17.93
CA PRO A 49 -13.45 15.66 -16.66
C PRO A 49 -14.22 14.36 -16.40
N LEU A 50 -15.49 14.28 -16.80
CA LEU A 50 -16.30 13.08 -16.61
C LEU A 50 -15.79 11.91 -17.44
N ASP A 51 -15.46 12.16 -18.72
CA ASP A 51 -14.88 11.13 -19.60
C ASP A 51 -13.54 10.62 -19.06
N PHE A 52 -12.76 11.52 -18.45
CA PHE A 52 -11.51 11.15 -17.80
C PHE A 52 -11.75 10.24 -16.60
N VAL A 53 -12.71 10.53 -15.73
CA VAL A 53 -13.07 9.69 -14.59
C VAL A 53 -13.59 8.33 -15.07
N ILE A 54 -14.46 8.30 -16.07
CA ILE A 54 -14.96 7.04 -16.65
C ILE A 54 -13.81 6.21 -17.20
N MET A 55 -12.89 6.83 -17.92
CA MET A 55 -11.70 6.15 -18.43
C MET A 55 -10.87 5.58 -17.28
N GLN A 56 -10.70 6.33 -16.18
CA GLN A 56 -9.98 5.89 -14.99
C GLN A 56 -10.57 4.60 -14.40
N ASP A 57 -11.89 4.47 -14.41
CA ASP A 57 -12.57 3.29 -13.88
C ASP A 57 -12.62 2.13 -14.88
N LEU A 58 -12.60 2.40 -16.18
CA LEU A 58 -12.64 1.39 -17.23
C LEU A 58 -11.27 0.75 -17.49
N VAL A 59 -10.20 1.52 -17.48
CA VAL A 59 -8.84 1.01 -17.73
C VAL A 59 -8.45 -0.14 -16.79
N PRO A 60 -8.73 -0.08 -15.49
CA PRO A 60 -8.45 -1.19 -14.57
C PRO A 60 -9.17 -2.49 -14.89
N VAL A 61 -10.27 -2.47 -15.62
CA VAL A 61 -10.96 -3.68 -16.06
C VAL A 61 -10.03 -4.58 -16.89
N GLY A 62 -9.10 -3.99 -17.64
CA GLY A 62 -8.06 -4.72 -18.36
C GLY A 62 -7.09 -5.47 -17.44
N TRP A 63 -6.91 -5.00 -16.20
CA TRP A 63 -6.03 -5.62 -15.21
C TRP A 63 -6.74 -6.52 -14.20
N ILE A 64 -8.06 -6.66 -14.25
CA ILE A 64 -8.83 -7.39 -13.21
C ILE A 64 -8.30 -8.80 -12.97
N ARG A 65 -7.75 -9.44 -14.01
CA ARG A 65 -7.18 -10.80 -13.92
C ARG A 65 -5.81 -10.85 -13.21
N THR A 66 -5.18 -9.72 -13.00
CA THR A 66 -3.87 -9.58 -12.36
C THR A 66 -3.89 -8.60 -11.20
N ASP A 67 -5.04 -7.98 -10.93
CA ASP A 67 -5.22 -7.09 -9.80
C ASP A 67 -5.31 -7.89 -8.50
N GLY A 68 -4.61 -7.39 -7.47
CA GLY A 68 -4.66 -7.99 -6.14
C GLY A 68 -6.06 -8.06 -5.54
N GLY A 69 -6.99 -7.19 -5.95
CA GLY A 69 -8.38 -7.22 -5.49
C GLY A 69 -9.11 -8.51 -5.85
N THR A 70 -8.80 -9.10 -7.00
CA THR A 70 -9.37 -10.40 -7.42
C THR A 70 -8.84 -11.55 -6.56
N PHE A 71 -7.59 -11.47 -6.13
CA PHE A 71 -6.89 -12.55 -5.44
C PHE A 71 -6.79 -12.37 -3.93
N GLY A 72 -7.01 -11.16 -3.41
CA GLY A 72 -6.96 -10.88 -1.97
C GLY A 72 -7.76 -11.89 -1.13
N PRO A 73 -9.05 -12.14 -1.42
CA PRO A 73 -9.84 -13.12 -0.67
C PRO A 73 -9.33 -14.56 -0.75
N ARG A 74 -8.42 -14.83 -1.70
CA ARG A 74 -7.83 -16.17 -1.92
C ARG A 74 -6.54 -16.40 -1.14
N MET A 75 -6.03 -15.37 -0.49
CA MET A 75 -4.78 -15.50 0.29
C MET A 75 -5.01 -16.18 1.62
N THR A 76 -6.10 -15.88 2.30
CA THR A 76 -6.33 -16.25 3.70
C THR A 76 -7.47 -17.25 3.85
N ASP A 77 -8.71 -16.79 4.01
CA ASP A 77 -9.83 -17.64 4.43
C ASP A 77 -10.48 -18.47 3.32
N ASN A 78 -10.21 -18.15 2.05
CA ASN A 78 -10.78 -18.84 0.91
C ASN A 78 -9.74 -19.18 -0.17
N PRO A 79 -8.73 -20.01 0.17
CA PRO A 79 -7.64 -20.32 -0.75
C PRO A 79 -8.15 -21.02 -2.02
N LEU A 80 -7.35 -20.90 -3.08
CA LEU A 80 -7.62 -21.62 -4.31
C LEU A 80 -7.43 -23.13 -4.12
N PRO A 81 -8.05 -23.97 -4.96
CA PRO A 81 -7.79 -25.41 -4.90
C PRO A 81 -6.29 -25.74 -4.96
N ASN A 82 -5.86 -26.60 -4.08
CA ASN A 82 -4.45 -27.03 -3.94
C ASN A 82 -3.46 -25.94 -3.49
N THR A 83 -3.95 -24.80 -2.98
CA THR A 83 -3.10 -23.83 -2.30
C THR A 83 -3.37 -23.85 -0.80
N PRO A 84 -2.34 -23.64 0.04
CA PRO A 84 -2.54 -23.54 1.48
C PRO A 84 -3.27 -22.23 1.85
N LYS A 85 -3.82 -22.17 3.06
CA LYS A 85 -4.07 -20.88 3.70
C LYS A 85 -2.74 -20.22 3.98
N HIS A 86 -2.63 -18.94 3.59
CA HIS A 86 -1.43 -18.15 3.87
C HIS A 86 -1.64 -17.26 5.09
N HIS A 87 -0.57 -17.00 5.82
CA HIS A 87 -0.50 -16.00 6.86
C HIS A 87 0.23 -14.78 6.31
N VAL A 88 -0.31 -13.60 6.53
CA VAL A 88 0.15 -12.40 5.85
C VAL A 88 0.57 -11.33 6.84
N LEU A 89 1.82 -10.88 6.73
CA LEU A 89 2.32 -9.68 7.39
C LEU A 89 2.33 -8.54 6.37
N ILE A 90 1.67 -7.42 6.69
CA ILE A 90 1.64 -6.23 5.84
C ILE A 90 2.37 -5.10 6.57
N HIS A 91 3.40 -4.59 5.94
CA HIS A 91 4.09 -3.36 6.32
C HIS A 91 3.69 -2.21 5.41
N ALA A 92 3.31 -1.08 5.96
CA ALA A 92 2.96 0.12 5.21
C ALA A 92 3.53 1.38 5.85
N ALA A 93 4.12 2.24 5.04
CA ALA A 93 4.50 3.58 5.46
C ALA A 93 3.33 4.54 5.28
N LEU A 94 3.08 5.39 6.25
CA LEU A 94 2.17 6.50 6.08
C LEU A 94 2.72 7.47 5.03
N GLU A 95 1.80 7.99 4.21
CA GLU A 95 2.13 8.98 3.17
C GLU A 95 2.94 8.41 1.99
N ASP A 96 2.87 7.10 1.77
CA ASP A 96 3.43 6.45 0.58
C ASP A 96 2.90 7.12 -0.70
N ALA A 97 3.83 7.63 -1.51
CA ALA A 97 3.50 8.36 -2.73
C ALA A 97 3.41 7.45 -3.97
N GLN A 98 3.76 6.16 -3.85
CA GLN A 98 3.67 5.19 -4.94
C GLN A 98 2.43 4.30 -4.80
N VAL A 99 2.20 3.75 -3.60
CA VAL A 99 1.00 2.97 -3.29
C VAL A 99 0.27 3.66 -2.15
N ASN A 100 -0.76 4.42 -2.48
CA ASN A 100 -1.47 5.18 -1.46
C ASN A 100 -2.07 4.27 -0.39
N ASN A 101 -2.09 4.77 0.86
CA ASN A 101 -2.49 3.96 2.00
C ASN A 101 -3.96 3.47 1.94
N ASP A 102 -4.83 4.10 1.16
CA ASP A 102 -6.22 3.65 1.05
C ASP A 102 -6.31 2.31 0.34
N VAL A 103 -5.56 2.12 -0.76
CA VAL A 103 -5.54 0.83 -1.48
C VAL A 103 -4.85 -0.28 -0.68
N THR A 104 -3.92 0.08 0.21
CA THR A 104 -3.34 -0.86 1.18
C THR A 104 -4.40 -1.28 2.21
N ARG A 105 -5.15 -0.31 2.75
CA ARG A 105 -6.23 -0.59 3.71
C ARG A 105 -7.40 -1.34 3.08
N ASP A 106 -7.64 -1.15 1.78
CA ASP A 106 -8.62 -1.96 1.06
C ASP A 106 -8.20 -3.43 1.01
N LEU A 107 -6.90 -3.70 0.79
CA LEU A 107 -6.38 -5.05 0.91
C LEU A 107 -6.52 -5.60 2.33
N VAL A 108 -6.14 -4.81 3.35
CA VAL A 108 -6.23 -5.20 4.77
C VAL A 108 -7.66 -5.62 5.12
N ARG A 109 -8.67 -4.81 4.74
CA ARG A 109 -10.09 -5.14 4.92
C ARG A 109 -10.51 -6.38 4.15
N THR A 110 -10.02 -6.52 2.92
CA THR A 110 -10.37 -7.64 2.03
C THR A 110 -9.91 -8.98 2.58
N ILE A 111 -8.73 -9.03 3.22
CA ILE A 111 -8.20 -10.26 3.80
C ILE A 111 -8.51 -10.41 5.29
N GLY A 112 -9.15 -9.44 5.91
CA GLY A 112 -9.47 -9.47 7.33
C GLY A 112 -8.27 -9.29 8.26
N ALA A 113 -7.14 -8.77 7.76
CA ALA A 113 -5.96 -8.53 8.57
C ALA A 113 -6.24 -7.47 9.66
N LYS A 114 -5.57 -7.60 10.79
CA LYS A 114 -5.76 -6.74 11.97
C LYS A 114 -4.56 -5.83 12.19
N HIS A 115 -4.82 -4.61 12.61
CA HIS A 115 -3.78 -3.63 12.91
C HIS A 115 -3.09 -3.96 14.24
N LEU A 116 -1.78 -4.13 14.23
CA LEU A 116 -1.02 -4.44 15.45
C LEU A 116 -1.03 -3.26 16.41
N ASN A 117 -1.44 -3.51 17.67
CA ASN A 117 -1.47 -2.50 18.71
C ASN A 117 -0.06 -2.18 19.28
N PRO A 118 0.19 -0.94 19.71
CA PRO A 118 -0.71 0.21 19.58
C PRO A 118 -0.75 0.74 18.14
N VAL A 119 -1.97 0.95 17.63
CA VAL A 119 -2.18 1.40 16.25
C VAL A 119 -1.67 2.84 16.06
N THR A 120 -1.11 3.14 14.91
CA THR A 120 -0.64 4.49 14.56
C THR A 120 -1.81 5.46 14.46
N ARG A 121 -2.93 4.98 13.96
CA ARG A 121 -4.21 5.68 13.90
C ARG A 121 -5.36 4.70 13.72
N ASP A 122 -6.56 5.11 14.10
CA ASP A 122 -7.77 4.34 13.83
C ASP A 122 -8.07 4.33 12.32
N ASN A 123 -8.32 3.14 11.79
CA ASN A 123 -8.68 2.93 10.40
C ASN A 123 -10.07 2.29 10.33
N PHE A 124 -11.02 2.93 9.63
CA PHE A 124 -12.37 2.41 9.49
C PHE A 124 -12.38 0.95 8.97
N GLY A 125 -13.10 0.09 9.65
CA GLY A 125 -13.26 -1.32 9.27
C GLY A 125 -12.03 -2.20 9.52
N ILE A 126 -10.98 -1.71 10.18
CA ILE A 126 -9.79 -2.47 10.57
C ILE A 126 -9.71 -2.49 12.10
N THR A 127 -9.77 -3.68 12.69
CA THR A 127 -9.68 -3.85 14.15
C THR A 127 -8.25 -4.02 14.62
N GLY A 128 -7.97 -3.56 15.84
CA GLY A 128 -6.67 -3.77 16.48
C GLY A 128 -6.50 -5.21 16.99
N ILE A 129 -5.24 -5.62 17.14
CA ILE A 129 -4.84 -6.88 17.77
C ILE A 129 -3.58 -6.67 18.60
N ASP A 130 -3.53 -7.30 19.79
CA ASP A 130 -2.37 -7.16 20.67
C ASP A 130 -1.24 -8.11 20.28
N SER A 131 -0.01 -7.62 20.46
CA SER A 131 1.22 -8.40 20.29
C SER A 131 1.44 -9.36 21.50
N PRO A 132 2.02 -10.57 21.30
CA PRO A 132 2.39 -11.18 20.03
C PRO A 132 1.21 -11.83 19.29
N VAL A 133 1.27 -11.90 17.97
CA VAL A 133 0.30 -12.60 17.12
C VAL A 133 0.97 -13.81 16.48
N THR A 134 0.41 -15.00 16.65
CA THR A 134 0.92 -16.24 16.06
C THR A 134 -0.01 -16.68 14.94
N ASP A 135 0.55 -16.99 13.78
CA ASP A 135 -0.15 -17.49 12.59
C ASP A 135 -1.42 -16.67 12.26
N GLY A 136 -1.30 -15.35 12.35
CA GLY A 136 -2.35 -14.38 12.04
C GLY A 136 -2.03 -13.53 10.83
N ASP A 137 -3.04 -12.81 10.36
CA ASP A 137 -2.92 -11.82 9.31
C ASP A 137 -2.80 -10.44 9.97
N VAL A 138 -1.63 -9.83 9.85
CA VAL A 138 -1.26 -8.64 10.62
C VAL A 138 -0.88 -7.50 9.70
N TYR A 139 -1.36 -6.32 10.04
CA TYR A 139 -1.06 -5.06 9.38
C TYR A 139 -0.38 -4.11 10.35
N ILE A 140 0.65 -3.40 9.88
CA ILE A 140 1.38 -2.39 10.65
C ILE A 140 1.59 -1.16 9.78
N GLU A 141 1.19 0.00 10.30
CA GLU A 141 1.53 1.30 9.71
C GLU A 141 2.69 1.93 10.45
N TYR A 142 3.67 2.44 9.72
CA TYR A 142 4.80 3.20 10.23
C TYR A 142 4.66 4.67 9.86
N ASP A 143 4.73 5.57 10.84
CA ASP A 143 4.79 7.00 10.63
C ASP A 143 6.25 7.45 10.74
N TYR A 144 6.82 7.91 9.64
CA TYR A 144 8.20 8.42 9.61
C TYR A 144 8.28 9.92 9.86
N ASN A 145 7.18 10.56 10.25
CA ASN A 145 7.11 11.99 10.57
C ASN A 145 7.74 12.89 9.49
N LEU A 146 7.54 12.52 8.24
CA LEU A 146 8.06 13.30 7.11
C LEU A 146 7.43 14.69 7.08
N ALA A 147 8.24 15.71 6.91
CA ALA A 147 7.78 17.09 6.80
C ALA A 147 8.00 17.62 5.37
N PRO A 148 7.03 18.34 4.77
CA PRO A 148 5.66 18.52 5.26
C PRO A 148 4.86 17.22 5.17
N ARG A 149 4.01 16.94 6.14
CA ARG A 149 3.09 15.79 6.07
C ARG A 149 2.25 15.92 4.82
N ARG A 150 2.30 14.91 3.97
CA ARG A 150 1.42 14.81 2.81
C ARG A 150 0.05 14.36 3.29
N ALA A 151 -0.99 14.97 2.71
CA ALA A 151 -2.31 14.34 2.84
C ALA A 151 -2.22 12.95 2.22
N THR A 152 -2.67 11.93 2.93
CA THR A 152 -2.91 10.61 2.34
C THR A 152 -3.65 10.80 1.04
N ASN A 153 -3.20 10.17 -0.03
CA ASN A 153 -3.78 10.32 -1.36
C ASN A 153 -3.40 11.63 -2.07
N THR A 154 -2.15 12.00 -2.02
CA THR A 154 -1.70 13.08 -2.91
C THR A 154 -1.94 12.62 -4.35
N PRO A 155 -2.91 13.18 -5.07
CA PRO A 155 -3.11 12.83 -6.46
C PRO A 155 -1.84 13.17 -7.23
N VAL A 156 -1.51 12.36 -8.23
CA VAL A 156 -0.49 12.74 -9.20
C VAL A 156 -0.87 14.10 -9.73
N CYS A 157 0.00 15.08 -9.52
CA CYS A 157 -0.26 16.44 -9.95
C CYS A 157 -0.31 16.45 -11.48
N PRO A 158 -1.45 16.67 -12.12
CA PRO A 158 -1.46 16.87 -13.54
C PRO A 158 -0.61 18.10 -13.82
N GLY A 159 0.49 17.91 -14.52
CA GLY A 159 1.26 19.06 -15.03
C GLY A 159 0.28 19.94 -15.80
N ASP A 160 0.13 21.17 -15.39
CA ASP A 160 -0.68 22.11 -16.15
C ASP A 160 0.14 22.48 -17.38
N ARG A 161 -0.12 21.78 -18.49
CA ARG A 161 0.55 22.04 -19.77
C ARG A 161 0.27 23.44 -20.30
N ASP A 162 -0.87 24.00 -19.90
CA ASP A 162 -1.29 25.33 -20.35
C ASP A 162 -0.58 26.44 -19.56
N LYS A 163 0.08 26.04 -18.45
CA LYS A 163 0.79 26.97 -17.57
C LYS A 163 2.15 26.39 -17.12
N PRO A 164 3.08 26.18 -18.04
CA PRO A 164 4.35 25.50 -17.76
C PRO A 164 5.24 26.26 -16.75
N ASN A 165 4.95 27.55 -16.51
CA ASN A 165 5.68 28.39 -15.56
C ASN A 165 4.96 28.57 -14.21
N GLU A 166 3.74 28.07 -14.08
CA GLU A 166 3.04 28.05 -12.79
C GLU A 166 3.27 26.69 -12.11
N VAL A 167 3.80 26.72 -10.91
CA VAL A 167 3.87 25.52 -10.07
C VAL A 167 2.45 25.17 -9.67
N PRO A 168 1.87 24.07 -10.15
CA PRO A 168 0.51 23.69 -9.78
C PRO A 168 0.34 23.66 -8.26
N ALA A 169 -0.83 24.04 -7.76
CA ALA A 169 -1.09 24.08 -6.33
C ALA A 169 -0.79 22.73 -5.65
N CYS A 170 -0.94 21.61 -6.37
CA CYS A 170 -0.59 20.28 -5.91
C CYS A 170 0.93 20.00 -5.97
N ALA A 171 1.72 20.70 -6.77
CA ALA A 171 3.17 20.44 -6.89
C ALA A 171 3.93 20.76 -5.60
N LYS A 172 3.42 21.69 -4.79
CA LYS A 172 3.98 21.95 -3.46
C LYS A 172 3.88 20.77 -2.49
N TYR A 173 2.99 19.81 -2.78
CA TYR A 173 2.83 18.57 -2.04
C TYR A 173 3.53 17.38 -2.71
N GLN A 174 4.03 17.56 -3.91
CA GLN A 174 4.88 16.62 -4.62
C GLN A 174 6.33 16.93 -4.31
N THR A 175 6.69 16.87 -3.06
CA THR A 175 8.08 16.97 -2.69
C THR A 175 8.84 15.79 -3.30
N VAL A 176 10.02 16.10 -3.67
CA VAL A 176 11.09 15.29 -4.21
C VAL A 176 11.02 13.83 -3.74
N THR A 177 11.32 12.93 -4.62
CA THR A 177 11.45 11.48 -4.40
C THR A 177 12.25 11.09 -3.14
N ALA A 178 13.04 11.99 -2.57
CA ALA A 178 13.78 11.81 -1.33
C ALA A 178 12.88 11.63 -0.08
N ASP A 179 11.66 12.15 -0.11
CA ASP A 179 10.74 12.11 1.03
C ASP A 179 9.62 11.09 0.85
N ASP A 180 9.72 10.21 -0.13
CA ASP A 180 8.76 9.13 -0.35
C ASP A 180 9.13 7.91 0.51
N PRO A 181 8.32 7.57 1.52
CA PRO A 181 8.64 6.50 2.44
C PRO A 181 8.39 5.09 1.90
N HIS A 182 8.03 4.94 0.63
CA HIS A 182 7.66 3.66 0.02
C HIS A 182 8.65 2.52 0.32
N ASN A 183 9.94 2.82 0.38
CA ASN A 183 10.96 1.81 0.62
C ASN A 183 11.42 1.73 2.10
N TYR A 184 10.97 2.63 2.96
CA TYR A 184 11.48 2.73 4.33
C TYR A 184 11.19 1.49 5.19
N PRO A 185 9.98 0.85 5.14
CA PRO A 185 9.75 -0.38 5.88
C PRO A 185 10.69 -1.53 5.52
N ARG A 186 11.23 -1.54 4.30
CA ARG A 186 12.17 -2.58 3.87
C ARG A 186 13.60 -2.36 4.37
N ALA A 187 13.95 -1.10 4.64
CA ALA A 187 15.30 -0.71 5.05
C ALA A 187 15.47 -0.66 6.58
N GLY A 188 14.39 -0.57 7.34
CA GLY A 188 14.45 -0.47 8.80
C GLY A 188 14.83 -1.79 9.46
N GLU A 189 15.79 -1.76 10.40
CA GLU A 189 16.26 -2.96 11.10
C GLU A 189 15.14 -3.64 11.91
N GLY A 190 14.30 -2.86 12.60
CA GLY A 190 13.18 -3.41 13.38
C GLY A 190 12.17 -4.13 12.50
N GLN A 191 11.86 -3.57 11.34
CA GLN A 191 10.96 -4.17 10.36
C GLN A 191 11.54 -5.45 9.76
N GLN A 192 12.84 -5.44 9.44
CA GLN A 192 13.54 -6.62 8.91
C GLN A 192 13.57 -7.75 9.95
N ASN A 193 13.86 -7.45 11.20
CA ASN A 193 13.84 -8.44 12.29
C ASN A 193 12.43 -9.00 12.51
N GLN A 194 11.40 -8.15 12.43
CA GLN A 194 10.01 -8.59 12.53
C GLN A 194 9.60 -9.52 11.37
N MET A 195 10.02 -9.19 10.14
CA MET A 195 9.81 -10.08 8.99
C MET A 195 10.52 -11.42 9.20
N TRP A 196 11.76 -11.40 9.68
CA TRP A 196 12.54 -12.60 9.95
C TRP A 196 11.85 -13.48 10.99
N ASP A 197 11.48 -12.92 12.15
CA ASP A 197 10.75 -13.65 13.20
C ASP A 197 9.45 -14.27 12.64
N PHE A 198 8.72 -13.52 11.82
CA PHE A 198 7.49 -13.99 11.20
C PHE A 198 7.74 -15.17 10.24
N PHE A 199 8.75 -15.10 9.40
CA PHE A 199 9.08 -16.20 8.48
C PHE A 199 9.52 -17.45 9.23
N GLU A 200 10.36 -17.33 10.25
CA GLU A 200 10.90 -18.47 11.00
C GLU A 200 9.85 -19.09 11.93
N THR A 201 9.09 -18.28 12.63
CA THR A 201 8.26 -18.74 13.75
C THR A 201 6.76 -18.58 13.55
N GLY A 202 6.31 -17.80 12.58
CA GLY A 202 4.92 -17.39 12.42
C GLY A 202 4.47 -16.32 13.41
N VAL A 203 5.39 -15.76 14.21
CA VAL A 203 5.05 -14.80 15.26
C VAL A 203 5.36 -13.38 14.81
N VAL A 204 4.36 -12.51 14.91
CA VAL A 204 4.52 -11.07 14.73
C VAL A 204 4.54 -10.41 16.10
N LYS A 205 5.64 -9.73 16.41
CA LYS A 205 5.82 -8.97 17.65
C LYS A 205 5.86 -7.47 17.36
N GLN A 206 5.30 -6.68 18.27
CA GLN A 206 5.50 -5.24 18.24
C GLN A 206 6.93 -4.93 18.71
N PHE A 207 7.69 -4.23 17.86
CA PHE A 207 9.05 -3.78 18.23
C PHE A 207 9.11 -2.30 18.58
N CYS A 208 8.07 -1.54 18.24
CA CYS A 208 7.99 -0.13 18.60
C CYS A 208 7.66 0.02 20.09
N SER A 209 8.28 0.99 20.77
CA SER A 209 8.02 1.25 22.20
C SER A 209 6.67 1.93 22.48
N GLY A 210 5.86 2.14 21.47
CA GLY A 210 4.55 2.77 21.47
C GLY A 210 3.95 2.63 20.08
N VAL A 211 3.23 3.65 19.61
CA VAL A 211 2.86 3.74 18.19
C VAL A 211 4.15 3.79 17.35
N CYS A 212 4.09 3.18 16.17
CA CYS A 212 5.27 3.06 15.31
C CYS A 212 5.62 4.38 14.60
N ASN A 213 6.07 5.36 15.39
CA ASN A 213 6.68 6.60 14.90
C ASN A 213 8.18 6.40 14.84
N LEU A 214 8.73 6.36 13.64
CA LEU A 214 10.11 6.00 13.40
C LEU A 214 10.85 7.14 12.66
N PRO A 215 12.17 7.29 12.86
CA PRO A 215 12.96 8.11 11.96
C PRO A 215 13.05 7.41 10.58
N PRO A 216 13.27 8.18 9.50
CA PRO A 216 13.64 7.60 8.22
C PRO A 216 14.87 6.70 8.39
N PRO A 217 14.94 5.55 7.72
CA PRO A 217 16.15 4.72 7.74
C PRO A 217 17.32 5.46 7.08
N PRO A 218 18.55 5.15 7.47
CA PRO A 218 19.76 5.80 6.94
C PRO A 218 19.95 5.57 5.43
#